data_5a07d283d5b64defd719857f9f004fb0
#
_entry.id   5a07d283d5b64defd719857f9f004fb0
#
_cell.length_a   1.000
_cell.length_b   1.000
_cell.length_c   1.000
_cell.angle_alpha   90.00
_cell.angle_beta   90.00
_cell.angle_gamma   90.00
#
_symmetry.space_group_name_H-M   'P 1'
#
loop_
_entity.id
_entity.type
_entity.pdbx_description
1 polymer ?
#
loop_
_entity_poly.entity_id
_entity_poly.type
_entity_poly.pdbx_seq_one_letter_code
_entity_poly.pdbx_strand_id
1 'polypeptide(L)' 'MKIPKDLMFEYLLSLENYGDSHPALKDITMKEALDAQKKIIDLGFSDQDIIEMKCEKLLIEFRSWRQETGQ' A
#
# COMPACT_ATOMS: atom_id res chain seq x y z
N MET A 1 -9.83 15.49 -3.42
CA MET A 1 -8.60 15.42 -2.62
C MET A 1 -7.93 14.07 -2.85
N LYS A 2 -6.63 14.05 -3.05
CA LYS A 2 -5.92 12.81 -3.36
C LYS A 2 -5.20 12.27 -2.12
N ILE A 3 -5.15 10.96 -2.02
CA ILE A 3 -4.37 10.29 -0.97
C ILE A 3 -2.90 10.63 -1.17
N PRO A 4 -2.16 11.00 -0.11
CA PRO A 4 -0.72 11.23 -0.23
C PRO A 4 0.00 10.01 -0.80
N LYS A 5 0.90 10.23 -1.75
CA LYS A 5 1.61 9.14 -2.43
C LYS A 5 2.37 8.26 -1.46
N ASP A 6 2.98 8.84 -0.44
CA ASP A 6 3.75 8.09 0.56
C ASP A 6 2.88 7.03 1.25
N LEU A 7 1.64 7.39 1.60
CA LEU A 7 0.71 6.46 2.23
C LEU A 7 0.26 5.38 1.26
N MET A 8 0.03 5.73 0.00
CA MET A 8 -0.33 4.76 -1.02
C MET A 8 0.81 3.77 -1.26
N PHE A 9 2.05 4.25 -1.33
CA PHE A 9 3.22 3.40 -1.54
C PHE A 9 3.42 2.45 -0.35
N GLU A 10 3.25 2.95 0.88
CA GLU A 10 3.34 2.13 2.08
C GLU A 10 2.29 1.02 2.06
N TYR A 11 1.06 1.36 1.68
CA TYR A 11 -0.03 0.39 1.58
C TYR A 11 0.26 -0.66 0.49
N LEU A 12 0.69 -0.23 -0.70
CA LEU A 12 1.00 -1.15 -1.80
C LEU A 12 2.17 -2.07 -1.44
N LEU A 13 3.19 -1.56 -0.77
CA LEU A 13 4.31 -2.36 -0.30
C LEU A 13 3.83 -3.41 0.70
N SER A 14 2.97 -3.03 1.62
CA SER A 14 2.42 -3.95 2.62
C SER A 14 1.60 -5.07 1.96
N LEU A 15 0.84 -4.76 0.90
CA LEU A 15 0.09 -5.76 0.14
C LEU A 15 1.02 -6.74 -0.57
N GLU A 16 2.11 -6.25 -1.16
CA GLU A 16 3.09 -7.12 -1.80
C GLU A 16 3.77 -8.04 -0.79
N ASN A 17 4.14 -7.49 0.36
CA ASN A 17 4.75 -8.27 1.44
C ASN A 17 3.81 -9.38 1.92
N TYR A 18 2.51 -9.08 2.01
CA TYR A 18 1.51 -10.08 2.36
C TYR A 18 1.46 -11.20 1.30
N GLY A 19 1.44 -10.82 0.02
CA GLY A 19 1.39 -11.79 -1.07
C GLY A 19 2.62 -12.70 -1.12
N ASP A 20 3.79 -12.15 -0.80
CA ASP A 20 5.07 -12.87 -0.88
C ASP A 20 5.47 -13.56 0.42
N SER A 21 4.74 -13.33 1.52
CA SER A 21 5.15 -13.85 2.82
C SER A 21 4.90 -15.35 2.95
N HIS A 22 5.77 -15.99 3.74
CA HIS A 22 5.59 -17.38 4.16
C HIS A 22 4.25 -17.51 4.92
N PRO A 23 3.52 -18.64 4.77
CA PRO A 23 2.24 -18.81 5.48
C PRO A 23 2.30 -18.56 6.99
N ALA A 24 3.43 -18.86 7.63
CA ALA A 24 3.61 -18.62 9.06
C ALA A 24 3.65 -17.13 9.41
N LEU A 25 3.95 -16.25 8.45
CA LEU A 25 4.05 -14.80 8.66
C LEU A 25 2.83 -14.03 8.14
N LYS A 26 1.85 -14.73 7.56
CA LYS A 26 0.70 -14.05 6.93
C LYS A 26 -0.13 -13.22 7.91
N ASP A 27 -0.24 -13.65 9.16
CA ASP A 27 -0.98 -12.87 10.16
C ASP A 27 -0.31 -11.53 10.44
N ILE A 28 1.03 -11.52 10.50
CA ILE A 28 1.81 -10.32 10.75
C ILE A 28 1.73 -9.37 9.55
N THR A 29 1.94 -9.89 8.34
CA THR A 29 1.92 -9.07 7.12
C THR A 29 0.52 -8.58 6.80
N MET A 30 -0.53 -9.36 7.11
CA MET A 30 -1.90 -8.90 6.97
C MET A 30 -2.18 -7.72 7.91
N LYS A 31 -1.73 -7.80 9.15
CA LYS A 31 -1.90 -6.70 10.10
C LYS A 31 -1.21 -5.43 9.61
N GLU A 32 -0.01 -5.55 9.07
CA GLU A 32 0.71 -4.41 8.52
C GLU A 32 -0.07 -3.75 7.38
N ALA A 33 -0.64 -4.56 6.48
CA ALA A 33 -1.45 -4.04 5.37
C ALA A 33 -2.72 -3.35 5.87
N LEU A 34 -3.39 -3.94 6.87
CA LEU A 34 -4.58 -3.34 7.47
C LEU A 34 -4.24 -2.04 8.22
N ASP A 35 -3.11 -1.98 8.90
CA ASP A 35 -2.67 -0.77 9.58
C ASP A 35 -2.37 0.35 8.57
N ALA A 36 -1.75 0.03 7.44
CA ALA A 36 -1.49 0.99 6.38
C ALA A 36 -2.80 1.49 5.76
N GLN A 37 -3.76 0.60 5.53
CA GLN A 37 -5.08 0.97 5.03
C GLN A 37 -5.79 1.89 6.02
N LYS A 38 -5.71 1.57 7.31
CA LYS A 38 -6.36 2.36 8.36
C LYS A 38 -5.83 3.79 8.39
N LYS A 39 -4.53 3.99 8.22
CA LYS A 39 -3.96 5.33 8.15
C LYS A 39 -4.62 6.18 7.07
N ILE A 40 -4.89 5.58 5.91
CA ILE A 40 -5.55 6.25 4.80
C ILE A 40 -7.01 6.56 5.14
N ILE A 41 -7.73 5.57 5.68
CA ILE A 41 -9.14 5.73 6.06
C ILE A 41 -9.30 6.80 7.16
N ASP A 42 -8.40 6.82 8.13
CA ASP A 42 -8.45 7.78 9.23
C ASP A 42 -8.25 9.24 8.77
N LEU A 43 -7.66 9.44 7.59
CA LEU A 43 -7.56 10.77 6.97
C LEU A 43 -8.85 11.22 6.28
N GLY A 44 -9.86 10.34 6.21
CA GLY A 44 -11.15 10.67 5.60
C GLY A 44 -11.34 10.11 4.21
N PHE A 45 -10.41 9.31 3.71
CA PHE A 45 -10.56 8.66 2.39
C PHE A 45 -11.35 7.36 2.53
N SER A 46 -12.00 6.95 1.43
CA SER A 46 -12.77 5.72 1.37
C SER A 46 -12.00 4.63 0.62
N ASP A 47 -12.51 3.39 0.69
CA ASP A 47 -11.97 2.30 -0.11
C ASP A 47 -12.05 2.61 -1.61
N GLN A 48 -13.10 3.31 -2.04
CA GLN A 48 -13.24 3.72 -3.43
C GLN A 48 -12.14 4.68 -3.84
N ASP A 49 -11.75 5.61 -2.97
CA ASP A 49 -10.63 6.53 -3.23
C ASP A 49 -9.34 5.77 -3.44
N ILE A 50 -9.09 4.71 -2.65
CA ILE A 50 -7.92 3.87 -2.79
C ILE A 50 -7.94 3.15 -4.14
N ILE A 51 -9.07 2.57 -4.51
CA ILE A 51 -9.23 1.85 -5.78
C ILE A 51 -8.99 2.80 -6.96
N GLU A 52 -9.57 3.98 -6.93
CA GLU A 52 -9.43 4.98 -8.00
C GLU A 52 -7.99 5.47 -8.16
N MET A 53 -7.27 5.61 -7.07
CA MET A 53 -5.87 6.05 -7.12
C MET A 53 -4.94 4.93 -7.61
N LYS A 54 -5.36 3.69 -7.51
CA LYS A 54 -4.58 2.51 -7.87
C LYS A 54 -4.63 2.28 -9.38
N CYS A 55 -4.07 3.21 -10.12
CA CYS A 55 -4.02 3.16 -11.59
C CYS A 55 -2.65 2.70 -12.07
N GLU A 56 -2.53 2.42 -13.36
CA GLU A 56 -1.28 1.97 -13.99
C GLU A 56 -0.14 2.96 -13.76
N LYS A 57 -0.42 4.26 -13.89
CA LYS A 57 0.58 5.30 -13.67
C LYS A 57 1.14 5.26 -12.26
N LEU A 58 0.28 5.10 -11.26
CA LEU A 58 0.72 5.02 -9.87
C LEU A 58 1.56 3.76 -9.64
N LEU A 59 1.19 2.64 -10.24
CA LEU A 59 1.95 1.39 -10.10
C LEU A 59 3.34 1.51 -10.70
N ILE A 60 3.49 2.23 -11.81
CA ILE A 60 4.79 2.49 -12.41
C ILE A 60 5.64 3.35 -11.47
N GLU A 61 5.05 4.41 -10.91
CA GLU A 61 5.72 5.27 -9.93
C GLU A 61 6.12 4.49 -8.67
N PHE A 62 5.26 3.58 -8.22
CA PHE A 62 5.54 2.74 -7.07
C PHE A 62 6.73 1.81 -7.31
N ARG A 63 6.82 1.19 -8.48
CA ARG A 63 7.96 0.32 -8.82
C ARG A 63 9.26 1.10 -8.85
N SER A 64 9.24 2.31 -9.40
CA SER A 64 10.39 3.19 -9.42
C SER A 64 10.81 3.57 -7.99
N TRP A 65 9.85 3.92 -7.15
CA TRP A 65 10.08 4.23 -5.75
C TRP A 65 10.74 3.06 -5.00
N ARG A 66 10.27 1.83 -5.24
CA ARG A 66 10.86 0.64 -4.61
C ARG A 66 12.31 0.46 -4.98
N GLN A 67 12.65 0.66 -6.25
CA GLN A 67 14.03 0.54 -6.73
C GLN A 67 14.93 1.60 -6.08
N GLU A 68 14.45 2.83 -5.97
CA GLU A 68 15.21 3.93 -5.36
C GLU A 68 15.46 3.71 -3.89
N THR A 69 14.50 3.13 -3.16
CA THR A 69 14.63 2.91 -1.72
C THR A 69 15.28 1.57 -1.38
N GLY A 70 15.55 0.72 -2.37
CA GLY A 70 16.17 -0.58 -2.14
C GLY A 70 15.26 -1.62 -1.51
N GLN A 71 13.97 -1.43 -1.62
CA GLN A 71 12.99 -2.35 -1.02
C GLN A 71 12.37 -3.32 -2.01
#